data_d895249486dbc6c69cfa1251d4f292ef
#
_entry.id   d895249486dbc6c69cfa1251d4f292ef
#
_cell.length_a   1.000
_cell.length_b   1.000
_cell.length_c   1.000
_cell.angle_alpha   90.00
_cell.angle_beta   90.00
_cell.angle_gamma   90.00
#
_symmetry.space_group_name_H-M   'P 1'
#
loop_
_entity.id
_entity.type
_entity.pdbx_description
1 polymer ?
#
loop_
_entity_poly.entity_id
_entity_poly.type
_entity_poly.pdbx_seq_one_letter_code
_entity_poly.pdbx_strand_id
1 'polypeptide(L)'
;PPGIGKTQVMEQVARECGVALVAYTITHHTRQSAVGLPFIRQRHYGDKDVSVTEYTMSEIIASIYAKMEATGLSEGILFIDEINCVSETLAPTMLQFLQCKTFGNQAVPAGWVIVAAGNPPEYNKSVRDFDIVTLDRVRRMDIEPDLPVWKDYARAAHIHSAILSYLELHPQNFYQINADVDGTQFVTARGWEDLSNLLNTYESLGLQADEELIRQYIQHQKIAEDFSAYLDLYYKYRDDYGIEDILAGQAKPAAFARLLQAPFDEKLSLVNLILSGLETRFSASRRADAAADSCYAFLRETKKAFAEMPAELAQEPNCWAQLFGQMTADYEAETQKKRTAGLLDKPTLEARLQTAKTLCGWEKELLRAAAPDADAAFKVLRT
;
A
#
# COMPACT_ATOMS: atom_id res chain seq x y z
N PRO A 1 16.76 -11.20 -2.17
CA PRO A 1 15.82 -12.32 -2.27
C PRO A 1 14.48 -11.88 -2.86
N PRO A 2 13.67 -12.77 -3.49
CA PRO A 2 12.35 -12.47 -4.00
C PRO A 2 11.31 -12.34 -2.87
N GLY A 3 10.22 -11.61 -3.12
CA GLY A 3 9.07 -11.55 -2.20
C GLY A 3 9.30 -10.88 -0.84
N ILE A 4 10.30 -9.99 -0.71
CA ILE A 4 10.63 -9.26 0.51
C ILE A 4 10.16 -7.79 0.50
N GLY A 5 9.34 -7.39 -0.47
CA GLY A 5 8.76 -6.04 -0.52
C GLY A 5 9.69 -4.94 -1.03
N LYS A 6 10.68 -5.23 -1.89
CA LYS A 6 11.61 -4.20 -2.42
C LYS A 6 10.91 -2.96 -2.98
N THR A 7 9.87 -3.15 -3.76
CA THR A 7 9.07 -2.06 -4.35
C THR A 7 8.31 -1.28 -3.27
N GLN A 8 7.72 -1.99 -2.31
CA GLN A 8 6.98 -1.38 -1.18
C GLN A 8 7.90 -0.51 -0.30
N VAL A 9 9.15 -0.95 -0.08
CA VAL A 9 10.16 -0.14 0.64
C VAL A 9 10.41 1.18 -0.09
N MET A 10 10.52 1.15 -1.42
CA MET A 10 10.71 2.37 -2.21
C MET A 10 9.49 3.29 -2.16
N GLU A 11 8.28 2.73 -2.19
CA GLU A 11 7.04 3.50 -2.03
C GLU A 11 6.95 4.15 -0.64
N GLN A 12 7.32 3.43 0.41
CA GLN A 12 7.35 3.96 1.76
C GLN A 12 8.38 5.10 1.89
N VAL A 13 9.61 4.89 1.43
CA VAL A 13 10.67 5.90 1.45
C VAL A 13 10.26 7.16 0.68
N ALA A 14 9.69 7.00 -0.52
CA ALA A 14 9.23 8.15 -1.30
C ALA A 14 8.14 8.94 -0.58
N ARG A 15 7.21 8.25 0.08
CA ARG A 15 6.14 8.88 0.88
C ARG A 15 6.69 9.61 2.10
N GLU A 16 7.60 8.99 2.86
CA GLU A 16 8.20 9.57 4.05
C GLU A 16 9.09 10.77 3.73
N CYS A 17 9.81 10.72 2.62
CA CYS A 17 10.65 11.83 2.15
C CYS A 17 9.86 12.92 1.40
N GLY A 18 8.58 12.69 1.07
CA GLY A 18 7.76 13.64 0.31
C GLY A 18 8.25 13.84 -1.13
N VAL A 19 8.84 12.82 -1.75
CA VAL A 19 9.39 12.86 -3.12
C VAL A 19 8.58 11.99 -4.07
N ALA A 20 8.67 12.25 -5.37
CA ALA A 20 7.99 11.46 -6.39
C ALA A 20 8.64 10.07 -6.55
N LEU A 21 7.84 9.07 -6.93
CA LEU A 21 8.33 7.73 -7.29
C LEU A 21 7.86 7.36 -8.69
N VAL A 22 8.80 6.93 -9.51
CA VAL A 22 8.55 6.21 -10.78
C VAL A 22 9.13 4.81 -10.62
N ALA A 23 8.28 3.79 -10.60
CA ALA A 23 8.68 2.38 -10.55
C ALA A 23 8.60 1.78 -11.95
N TYR A 24 9.65 1.11 -12.36
CA TYR A 24 9.81 0.58 -13.71
C TYR A 24 10.33 -0.85 -13.67
N THR A 25 9.63 -1.80 -14.29
CA THR A 25 10.11 -3.18 -14.46
C THR A 25 10.76 -3.30 -15.83
N ILE A 26 12.06 -3.55 -15.87
CA ILE A 26 12.86 -3.46 -17.11
C ILE A 26 12.68 -4.68 -18.04
N THR A 27 12.19 -5.80 -17.54
CA THR A 27 12.10 -7.09 -18.30
C THR A 27 11.23 -7.01 -19.54
N HIS A 28 10.26 -6.10 -19.58
CA HIS A 28 9.35 -5.93 -20.71
C HIS A 28 9.85 -4.94 -21.76
N HIS A 29 11.04 -4.33 -21.54
CA HIS A 29 11.55 -3.30 -22.43
C HIS A 29 12.52 -3.83 -23.47
N THR A 30 12.29 -3.39 -24.69
CA THR A 30 13.27 -3.55 -25.78
C THR A 30 14.28 -2.38 -25.73
N ARG A 31 15.41 -2.54 -26.40
CA ARG A 31 16.37 -1.43 -26.55
C ARG A 31 15.73 -0.17 -27.13
N GLN A 32 14.80 -0.33 -28.06
CA GLN A 32 14.11 0.78 -28.73
C GLN A 32 13.17 1.53 -27.78
N SER A 33 12.42 0.85 -26.94
CA SER A 33 11.54 1.51 -25.96
C SER A 33 12.34 2.18 -24.84
N ALA A 34 13.45 1.56 -24.41
CA ALA A 34 14.27 2.12 -23.35
C ALA A 34 15.12 3.33 -23.79
N VAL A 35 15.71 3.30 -24.99
CA VAL A 35 16.63 4.33 -25.49
C VAL A 35 15.93 5.37 -26.36
N GLY A 36 14.81 5.01 -26.96
CA GLY A 36 14.10 5.80 -27.98
C GLY A 36 14.37 5.33 -29.41
N LEU A 37 13.59 5.82 -30.35
CA LEU A 37 13.72 5.52 -31.77
C LEU A 37 14.66 6.51 -32.44
N PRO A 38 15.60 6.04 -33.31
CA PRO A 38 16.43 6.93 -34.07
C PRO A 38 15.64 7.67 -35.13
N PHE A 39 15.88 8.97 -35.31
CA PHE A 39 15.38 9.77 -36.38
C PHE A 39 16.47 10.69 -36.95
N ILE A 40 16.34 11.07 -38.22
CA ILE A 40 17.31 11.92 -38.90
C ILE A 40 16.89 13.37 -38.75
N ARG A 41 17.80 14.21 -38.28
CA ARG A 41 17.63 15.66 -38.19
C ARG A 41 18.74 16.38 -38.94
N GLN A 42 18.37 17.40 -39.71
CA GLN A 42 19.36 18.29 -40.32
C GLN A 42 19.86 19.29 -39.26
N ARG A 43 21.17 19.39 -39.14
CA ARG A 43 21.83 20.37 -38.27
C ARG A 43 22.87 21.13 -39.06
N HIS A 44 22.96 22.42 -38.78
CA HIS A 44 23.96 23.31 -39.37
C HIS A 44 25.16 23.45 -38.43
N TYR A 45 26.33 23.10 -38.92
CA TYR A 45 27.61 23.23 -38.16
C TYR A 45 28.59 24.07 -38.99
N GLY A 46 28.80 25.32 -38.57
CA GLY A 46 29.58 26.26 -39.34
C GLY A 46 28.93 26.51 -40.72
N ASP A 47 29.62 26.22 -41.80
CA ASP A 47 29.14 26.41 -43.20
C ASP A 47 28.60 25.12 -43.84
N LYS A 48 28.32 24.05 -43.03
CA LYS A 48 27.91 22.77 -43.56
C LYS A 48 26.58 22.29 -42.94
N ASP A 49 25.66 21.86 -43.81
CA ASP A 49 24.46 21.12 -43.42
C ASP A 49 24.81 19.64 -43.31
N VAL A 50 24.56 19.07 -42.17
CA VAL A 50 24.87 17.66 -41.85
C VAL A 50 23.62 16.96 -41.34
N SER A 51 23.37 15.75 -41.84
CA SER A 51 22.35 14.86 -41.29
C SER A 51 22.88 14.19 -40.05
N VAL A 52 22.20 14.39 -38.91
CA VAL A 52 22.58 13.82 -37.60
C VAL A 52 21.47 12.86 -37.20
N THR A 53 21.87 11.72 -36.68
CA THR A 53 20.92 10.79 -36.03
C THR A 53 20.67 11.24 -34.61
N GLU A 54 19.43 11.54 -34.28
CA GLU A 54 18.97 11.81 -32.91
C GLU A 54 18.00 10.69 -32.48
N TYR A 55 17.77 10.59 -31.18
CA TYR A 55 16.81 9.63 -30.63
C TYR A 55 15.63 10.37 -30.02
N THR A 56 14.41 9.79 -30.16
CA THR A 56 13.26 10.25 -29.41
C THR A 56 13.50 10.11 -27.91
N MET A 57 12.73 10.81 -27.10
CA MET A 57 12.86 10.67 -25.66
C MET A 57 12.61 9.22 -25.22
N SER A 58 13.48 8.72 -24.34
CA SER A 58 13.30 7.44 -23.66
C SER A 58 11.97 7.43 -22.89
N GLU A 59 11.21 6.34 -22.96
CA GLU A 59 9.99 6.15 -22.18
C GLU A 59 10.26 6.26 -20.67
N ILE A 60 11.41 5.76 -20.22
CA ILE A 60 11.82 5.85 -18.82
C ILE A 60 11.99 7.31 -18.38
N ILE A 61 12.65 8.14 -19.19
CA ILE A 61 12.83 9.56 -18.89
C ILE A 61 11.51 10.31 -19.06
N ALA A 62 10.71 9.98 -20.08
CA ALA A 62 9.40 10.60 -20.28
C ALA A 62 8.46 10.36 -19.09
N SER A 63 8.48 9.15 -18.49
CA SER A 63 7.68 8.85 -17.30
C SER A 63 8.08 9.68 -16.08
N ILE A 64 9.35 10.05 -15.96
CA ILE A 64 9.81 10.99 -14.92
C ILE A 64 9.17 12.37 -15.11
N TYR A 65 9.25 12.92 -16.32
CA TYR A 65 8.64 14.22 -16.61
C TYR A 65 7.12 14.22 -16.43
N ALA A 66 6.44 13.16 -16.89
CA ALA A 66 5.01 13.01 -16.68
C ALA A 66 4.64 12.94 -15.18
N LYS A 67 5.47 12.27 -14.37
CA LYS A 67 5.26 12.22 -12.92
C LYS A 67 5.49 13.57 -12.25
N MET A 68 6.54 14.30 -12.66
CA MET A 68 6.79 15.67 -12.18
C MET A 68 5.62 16.60 -12.49
N GLU A 69 5.08 16.53 -13.70
CA GLU A 69 3.92 17.33 -14.12
C GLU A 69 2.66 16.98 -13.31
N ALA A 70 2.40 15.68 -13.11
CA ALA A 70 1.22 15.20 -12.39
C ALA A 70 1.25 15.52 -10.89
N THR A 71 2.45 15.54 -10.28
CA THR A 71 2.58 15.71 -8.82
C THR A 71 3.04 17.10 -8.40
N GLY A 72 3.60 17.90 -9.32
CA GLY A 72 4.26 19.16 -9.02
C GLY A 72 5.61 19.02 -8.26
N LEU A 73 6.10 17.78 -8.06
CA LEU A 73 7.34 17.51 -7.34
C LEU A 73 8.51 17.47 -8.32
N SER A 74 9.59 18.23 -8.01
CA SER A 74 10.80 18.27 -8.84
C SER A 74 11.83 17.19 -8.47
N GLU A 75 11.68 16.57 -7.29
CA GLU A 75 12.59 15.55 -6.78
C GLU A 75 11.91 14.19 -6.72
N GLY A 76 12.68 13.12 -6.93
CA GLY A 76 12.09 11.79 -6.95
C GLY A 76 13.08 10.65 -7.01
N ILE A 77 12.51 9.45 -6.96
CA ILE A 77 13.19 8.17 -7.10
C ILE A 77 12.74 7.52 -8.40
N LEU A 78 13.67 7.21 -9.28
CA LEU A 78 13.47 6.28 -10.37
C LEU A 78 13.89 4.89 -9.89
N PHE A 79 12.90 4.03 -9.60
CA PHE A 79 13.12 2.67 -9.17
C PHE A 79 13.04 1.72 -10.37
N ILE A 80 14.12 0.99 -10.65
CA ILE A 80 14.20 0.02 -11.74
C ILE A 80 14.26 -1.37 -11.13
N ASP A 81 13.17 -2.11 -11.26
CA ASP A 81 13.11 -3.48 -10.77
C ASP A 81 13.62 -4.49 -11.80
N GLU A 82 14.15 -5.61 -11.31
CA GLU A 82 14.70 -6.71 -12.08
C GLU A 82 15.84 -6.31 -13.05
N ILE A 83 16.66 -5.35 -12.64
CA ILE A 83 17.73 -4.78 -13.49
C ILE A 83 18.70 -5.83 -14.04
N ASN A 84 18.88 -6.95 -13.36
CA ASN A 84 19.76 -8.04 -13.79
C ASN A 84 19.07 -9.13 -14.64
N CYS A 85 17.77 -8.94 -14.95
CA CYS A 85 16.99 -9.75 -15.89
C CYS A 85 16.90 -9.12 -17.29
N VAL A 86 17.60 -8.02 -17.55
CA VAL A 86 17.58 -7.36 -18.85
C VAL A 86 18.16 -8.24 -19.97
N SER A 87 17.65 -8.04 -21.18
CA SER A 87 18.19 -8.72 -22.37
C SER A 87 19.67 -8.36 -22.61
N GLU A 88 20.42 -9.26 -23.26
CA GLU A 88 21.84 -9.05 -23.62
C GLU A 88 22.08 -7.78 -24.41
N THR A 89 21.16 -7.41 -25.27
CA THR A 89 21.24 -6.24 -26.12
C THR A 89 20.98 -4.93 -25.35
N LEU A 90 20.23 -4.99 -24.26
CA LEU A 90 19.88 -3.82 -23.44
C LEU A 90 20.85 -3.63 -22.25
N ALA A 91 21.41 -4.70 -21.71
CA ALA A 91 22.26 -4.67 -20.52
C ALA A 91 23.39 -3.61 -20.57
N PRO A 92 24.21 -3.50 -21.64
CA PRO A 92 25.27 -2.50 -21.70
C PRO A 92 24.73 -1.06 -21.64
N THR A 93 23.56 -0.82 -22.25
CA THR A 93 22.93 0.50 -22.27
C THR A 93 22.37 0.85 -20.89
N MET A 94 21.78 -0.12 -20.18
CA MET A 94 21.29 0.08 -18.81
C MET A 94 22.42 0.35 -17.84
N LEU A 95 23.56 -0.34 -17.96
CA LEU A 95 24.73 -0.09 -17.16
C LEU A 95 25.27 1.33 -17.39
N GLN A 96 25.34 1.77 -18.64
CA GLN A 96 25.71 3.15 -18.98
C GLN A 96 24.71 4.15 -18.39
N PHE A 97 23.41 3.84 -18.43
CA PHE A 97 22.38 4.68 -17.83
C PHE A 97 22.53 4.82 -16.32
N LEU A 98 22.76 3.73 -15.60
CA LEU A 98 23.03 3.78 -14.15
C LEU A 98 24.25 4.66 -13.82
N GLN A 99 25.27 4.62 -14.67
CA GLN A 99 26.50 5.36 -14.49
C GLN A 99 26.37 6.85 -14.83
N CYS A 100 25.83 7.14 -16.03
CA CYS A 100 25.83 8.49 -16.62
C CYS A 100 24.52 9.24 -16.37
N LYS A 101 23.47 8.55 -15.92
CA LYS A 101 22.09 9.06 -15.77
C LYS A 101 21.54 9.64 -17.09
N THR A 102 21.95 9.06 -18.22
CA THR A 102 21.52 9.53 -19.56
C THR A 102 21.18 8.38 -20.47
N PHE A 103 20.16 8.56 -21.29
CA PHE A 103 19.91 7.76 -22.49
C PHE A 103 20.15 8.62 -23.72
N GLY A 104 21.19 8.31 -24.50
CA GLY A 104 21.60 9.12 -25.63
C GLY A 104 21.93 10.54 -25.19
N ASN A 105 21.20 11.54 -25.72
CA ASN A 105 21.30 12.95 -25.37
C ASN A 105 20.34 13.41 -24.26
N GLN A 106 19.57 12.49 -23.70
CA GLN A 106 18.55 12.78 -22.68
C GLN A 106 19.07 12.43 -21.29
N ALA A 107 19.05 13.39 -20.38
CA ALA A 107 19.46 13.20 -19.00
C ALA A 107 18.28 13.05 -18.06
N VAL A 108 18.45 12.26 -17.00
CA VAL A 108 17.54 12.25 -15.85
C VAL A 108 17.54 13.63 -15.22
N PRO A 109 16.37 14.23 -14.90
CA PRO A 109 16.30 15.54 -14.26
C PRO A 109 17.12 15.63 -12.97
N ALA A 110 17.65 16.81 -12.68
CA ALA A 110 18.31 17.07 -11.40
C ALA A 110 17.32 16.82 -10.23
N GLY A 111 17.83 16.32 -9.10
CA GLY A 111 17.01 15.95 -7.95
C GLY A 111 16.44 14.52 -7.99
N TRP A 112 16.65 13.78 -9.09
CA TRP A 112 16.24 12.38 -9.18
C TRP A 112 17.38 11.41 -8.87
N VAL A 113 17.07 10.42 -8.03
CA VAL A 113 17.97 9.31 -7.69
C VAL A 113 17.52 8.05 -8.41
N ILE A 114 18.48 7.33 -9.01
CA ILE A 114 18.21 6.03 -9.61
C ILE A 114 18.49 4.96 -8.56
N VAL A 115 17.50 4.12 -8.30
CA VAL A 115 17.61 2.92 -7.46
C VAL A 115 17.27 1.71 -8.32
N ALA A 116 18.14 0.72 -8.33
CA ALA A 116 17.92 -0.51 -9.08
C ALA A 116 17.84 -1.71 -8.14
N ALA A 117 16.89 -2.61 -8.39
CA ALA A 117 16.76 -3.85 -7.64
C ALA A 117 16.93 -5.06 -8.56
N GLY A 118 17.44 -6.13 -8.00
CA GLY A 118 17.58 -7.42 -8.68
C GLY A 118 17.58 -8.56 -7.67
N ASN A 119 17.36 -9.77 -8.15
CA ASN A 119 17.45 -10.99 -7.35
C ASN A 119 18.77 -11.69 -7.68
N PRO A 120 19.43 -12.33 -6.69
CA PRO A 120 20.61 -13.13 -6.95
C PRO A 120 20.34 -14.32 -7.90
N PRO A 121 21.36 -14.82 -8.61
CA PRO A 121 21.23 -15.92 -9.58
C PRO A 121 20.66 -17.22 -8.99
N GLU A 122 20.82 -17.42 -7.68
CA GLU A 122 20.30 -18.58 -6.94
C GLU A 122 18.78 -18.71 -7.05
N TYR A 123 18.07 -17.56 -7.21
CA TYR A 123 16.60 -17.51 -7.27
C TYR A 123 16.04 -17.40 -8.69
N ASN A 124 16.88 -17.07 -9.67
CA ASN A 124 16.44 -16.91 -11.06
C ASN A 124 17.58 -17.24 -12.03
N LYS A 125 17.44 -18.34 -12.76
CA LYS A 125 18.44 -18.82 -13.73
C LYS A 125 18.66 -17.87 -14.92
N SER A 126 17.75 -16.96 -15.17
CA SER A 126 17.83 -15.95 -16.25
C SER A 126 18.61 -14.71 -15.83
N VAL A 127 19.02 -14.63 -14.58
CA VAL A 127 19.73 -13.50 -14.00
C VAL A 127 21.21 -13.55 -14.38
N ARG A 128 21.79 -12.39 -14.62
CA ARG A 128 23.22 -12.20 -14.82
C ARG A 128 23.84 -11.55 -13.61
N ASP A 129 25.02 -11.98 -13.26
CA ASP A 129 25.84 -11.27 -12.29
C ASP A 129 26.37 -9.95 -12.90
N PHE A 130 26.35 -8.92 -12.09
CA PHE A 130 27.04 -7.69 -12.45
C PHE A 130 28.56 -7.89 -12.37
N ASP A 131 29.24 -7.40 -13.39
CA ASP A 131 30.70 -7.36 -13.37
C ASP A 131 31.23 -6.39 -12.30
N ILE A 132 32.51 -6.57 -11.95
CA ILE A 132 33.18 -5.74 -10.93
C ILE A 132 33.17 -4.26 -11.34
N VAL A 133 33.23 -3.96 -12.64
CA VAL A 133 33.24 -2.59 -13.17
C VAL A 133 31.90 -1.89 -12.91
N THR A 134 30.80 -2.64 -12.97
CA THR A 134 29.45 -2.14 -12.65
C THR A 134 29.29 -1.94 -11.14
N LEU A 135 29.71 -2.92 -10.36
CA LEU A 135 29.59 -2.88 -8.90
C LEU A 135 30.41 -1.76 -8.26
N ASP A 136 31.55 -1.42 -8.85
CA ASP A 136 32.39 -0.29 -8.41
C ASP A 136 31.71 1.08 -8.57
N ARG A 137 30.71 1.19 -9.44
CA ARG A 137 30.01 2.44 -9.77
C ARG A 137 28.66 2.61 -9.08
N VAL A 138 28.17 1.59 -8.42
CA VAL A 138 26.91 1.58 -7.68
C VAL A 138 27.16 1.31 -6.21
N ARG A 139 26.25 1.76 -5.35
CA ARG A 139 26.27 1.38 -3.94
C ARG A 139 25.37 0.16 -3.79
N ARG A 140 25.98 -1.00 -3.57
CA ARG A 140 25.27 -2.24 -3.32
C ARG A 140 24.76 -2.27 -1.88
N MET A 141 23.49 -2.64 -1.72
CA MET A 141 22.86 -2.93 -0.46
C MET A 141 22.22 -4.33 -0.56
N ASP A 142 22.66 -5.24 0.29
CA ASP A 142 22.08 -6.57 0.39
C ASP A 142 20.94 -6.53 1.42
N ILE A 143 19.73 -6.86 0.97
CA ILE A 143 18.53 -6.86 1.80
C ILE A 143 18.16 -8.30 2.09
N GLU A 144 18.01 -8.63 3.36
CA GLU A 144 17.62 -9.94 3.85
C GLU A 144 16.21 -9.91 4.44
N PRO A 145 15.48 -11.04 4.44
CA PRO A 145 14.22 -11.14 5.15
C PRO A 145 14.41 -10.96 6.65
N ASP A 146 13.68 -10.02 7.24
CA ASP A 146 13.72 -9.74 8.68
C ASP A 146 12.30 -9.77 9.24
N LEU A 147 11.99 -10.81 10.04
CA LEU A 147 10.66 -10.99 10.61
C LEU A 147 10.28 -9.87 11.60
N PRO A 148 11.12 -9.43 12.54
CA PRO A 148 10.83 -8.30 13.40
C PRO A 148 10.41 -7.04 12.62
N VAL A 149 11.18 -6.63 11.63
CA VAL A 149 10.88 -5.46 10.78
C VAL A 149 9.59 -5.69 9.98
N TRP A 150 9.42 -6.89 9.41
CA TRP A 150 8.19 -7.21 8.68
C TRP A 150 6.95 -7.17 9.58
N LYS A 151 7.04 -7.56 10.84
CA LYS A 151 5.92 -7.49 11.78
C LYS A 151 5.46 -6.06 12.05
N ASP A 152 6.35 -5.09 12.09
CA ASP A 152 5.96 -3.69 12.24
C ASP A 152 5.17 -3.20 11.01
N TYR A 153 5.64 -3.56 9.82
CA TYR A 153 4.88 -3.36 8.58
C TYR A 153 3.54 -4.11 8.61
N ALA A 154 3.54 -5.38 8.99
CA ALA A 154 2.38 -6.26 8.99
C ALA A 154 1.24 -5.74 9.90
N ARG A 155 1.60 -5.17 11.05
CA ARG A 155 0.63 -4.50 11.94
C ARG A 155 0.01 -3.28 11.27
N ALA A 156 0.82 -2.44 10.61
CA ALA A 156 0.33 -1.26 9.91
C ALA A 156 -0.50 -1.61 8.67
N ALA A 157 -0.18 -2.72 7.99
CA ALA A 157 -0.88 -3.24 6.83
C ALA A 157 -2.10 -4.13 7.16
N HIS A 158 -2.41 -4.31 8.45
CA HIS A 158 -3.52 -5.15 8.93
C HIS A 158 -3.45 -6.60 8.45
N ILE A 159 -2.26 -7.17 8.48
CA ILE A 159 -2.05 -8.60 8.20
C ILE A 159 -2.83 -9.43 9.21
N HIS A 160 -3.46 -10.51 8.72
CA HIS A 160 -4.35 -11.37 9.49
C HIS A 160 -3.65 -11.89 10.76
N SER A 161 -4.32 -11.74 11.91
CA SER A 161 -3.74 -12.00 13.22
C SER A 161 -3.32 -13.46 13.45
N ALA A 162 -3.98 -14.43 12.79
CA ALA A 162 -3.53 -15.82 12.85
C ALA A 162 -2.12 -15.99 12.25
N ILE A 163 -1.79 -15.27 11.16
CA ILE A 163 -0.46 -15.30 10.56
C ILE A 163 0.58 -14.71 11.52
N LEU A 164 0.28 -13.56 12.12
CA LEU A 164 1.18 -12.93 13.09
C LEU A 164 1.43 -13.84 14.30
N SER A 165 0.37 -14.44 14.83
CA SER A 165 0.48 -15.38 15.95
C SER A 165 1.26 -16.63 15.60
N TYR A 166 1.02 -17.20 14.43
CA TYR A 166 1.76 -18.36 13.93
C TYR A 166 3.25 -18.06 13.77
N LEU A 167 3.60 -16.92 13.18
CA LEU A 167 4.99 -16.51 12.98
C LEU A 167 5.69 -16.07 14.28
N GLU A 168 4.94 -15.75 15.35
CA GLU A 168 5.52 -15.61 16.70
C GLU A 168 5.99 -16.96 17.26
N LEU A 169 5.19 -18.00 17.06
CA LEU A 169 5.51 -19.36 17.52
C LEU A 169 6.57 -20.03 16.63
N HIS A 170 6.50 -19.79 15.34
CA HIS A 170 7.33 -20.43 14.30
C HIS A 170 8.07 -19.40 13.44
N PRO A 171 8.99 -18.58 14.00
CA PRO A 171 9.68 -17.51 13.27
C PRO A 171 10.50 -18.02 12.09
N GLN A 172 10.97 -19.28 12.14
CA GLN A 172 11.71 -19.94 11.06
C GLN A 172 10.84 -20.18 9.79
N ASN A 173 9.52 -20.18 9.92
CA ASN A 173 8.58 -20.40 8.82
C ASN A 173 8.22 -19.10 8.07
N PHE A 174 8.81 -17.97 8.45
CA PHE A 174 8.55 -16.69 7.79
C PHE A 174 9.07 -16.65 6.35
N TYR A 175 10.29 -17.14 6.15
CA TYR A 175 10.94 -17.10 4.84
C TYR A 175 11.82 -18.33 4.65
N GLN A 176 11.45 -19.17 3.70
CA GLN A 176 12.22 -20.35 3.30
C GLN A 176 12.13 -20.55 1.80
N ILE A 177 13.24 -20.90 1.17
CA ILE A 177 13.29 -21.31 -0.24
C ILE A 177 14.16 -22.56 -0.29
N ASN A 178 13.56 -23.71 -0.55
CA ASN A 178 14.20 -25.00 -0.60
C ASN A 178 14.05 -25.54 -2.03
N ALA A 179 15.18 -25.75 -2.71
CA ALA A 179 15.22 -26.45 -4.00
C ALA A 179 15.51 -27.92 -3.74
N ASP A 180 14.57 -28.79 -4.09
CA ASP A 180 14.71 -30.24 -3.98
C ASP A 180 14.55 -30.89 -5.35
N VAL A 181 14.78 -32.20 -5.44
CA VAL A 181 14.66 -33.01 -6.67
C VAL A 181 13.23 -32.95 -7.22
N ASP A 182 12.24 -32.85 -6.35
CA ASP A 182 10.81 -32.81 -6.68
C ASP A 182 10.29 -31.39 -7.02
N GLY A 183 11.14 -30.36 -6.94
CA GLY A 183 10.79 -28.99 -7.27
C GLY A 183 11.28 -27.97 -6.25
N THR A 184 10.89 -26.71 -6.44
CA THR A 184 11.20 -25.63 -5.51
C THR A 184 10.01 -25.41 -4.58
N GLN A 185 10.21 -25.64 -3.28
CA GLN A 185 9.27 -25.31 -2.24
C GLN A 185 9.66 -23.99 -1.59
N PHE A 186 8.72 -23.08 -1.41
CA PHE A 186 9.03 -21.79 -0.83
C PHE A 186 7.88 -21.16 -0.05
N VAL A 187 8.24 -20.32 0.88
CA VAL A 187 7.39 -19.37 1.57
C VAL A 187 8.12 -18.04 1.64
N THR A 188 7.41 -16.94 1.39
CA THR A 188 7.96 -15.58 1.36
C THR A 188 7.04 -14.62 2.11
N ALA A 189 7.55 -13.43 2.45
CA ALA A 189 6.75 -12.37 3.05
C ALA A 189 5.53 -11.99 2.19
N ARG A 190 5.68 -11.97 0.85
CA ARG A 190 4.58 -11.75 -0.10
C ARG A 190 3.53 -12.85 0.01
N GLY A 191 3.94 -14.12 0.08
CA GLY A 191 3.02 -15.24 0.21
C GLY A 191 2.15 -15.11 1.47
N TRP A 192 2.73 -14.69 2.59
CA TRP A 192 1.99 -14.42 3.83
C TRP A 192 1.04 -13.23 3.70
N GLU A 193 1.43 -12.17 3.02
CA GLU A 193 0.58 -11.00 2.78
C GLU A 193 -0.60 -11.35 1.86
N ASP A 194 -0.35 -12.05 0.75
CA ASP A 194 -1.39 -12.48 -0.20
C ASP A 194 -2.38 -13.43 0.48
N LEU A 195 -1.88 -14.38 1.30
CA LEU A 195 -2.72 -15.25 2.11
C LEU A 195 -3.55 -14.47 3.12
N SER A 196 -2.97 -13.45 3.77
CA SER A 196 -3.69 -12.57 4.68
C SER A 196 -4.88 -11.89 4.01
N ASN A 197 -4.68 -11.34 2.82
CA ASN A 197 -5.74 -10.69 2.06
C ASN A 197 -6.89 -11.66 1.73
N LEU A 198 -6.53 -12.91 1.41
CA LEU A 198 -7.51 -13.96 1.20
C LEU A 198 -8.28 -14.28 2.48
N LEU A 199 -7.59 -14.54 3.61
CA LEU A 199 -8.21 -14.89 4.88
C LEU A 199 -9.17 -13.79 5.35
N ASN A 200 -8.75 -12.52 5.29
CA ASN A 200 -9.59 -11.37 5.63
C ASN A 200 -10.86 -11.30 4.74
N THR A 201 -10.71 -11.61 3.45
CA THR A 201 -11.84 -11.66 2.52
C THR A 201 -12.78 -12.81 2.84
N TYR A 202 -12.25 -14.00 3.08
CA TYR A 202 -13.03 -15.18 3.44
C TYR A 202 -13.79 -14.99 4.75
N GLU A 203 -13.14 -14.42 5.79
CA GLU A 203 -13.83 -14.08 7.04
C GLU A 203 -14.98 -13.09 6.82
N SER A 204 -14.80 -12.08 5.96
CA SER A 204 -15.85 -11.11 5.64
C SER A 204 -17.07 -11.75 4.95
N LEU A 205 -16.86 -12.86 4.26
CA LEU A 205 -17.88 -13.65 3.58
C LEU A 205 -18.44 -14.81 4.43
N GLY A 206 -17.88 -15.02 5.65
CA GLY A 206 -18.25 -16.15 6.51
C GLY A 206 -17.75 -17.50 5.99
N LEU A 207 -16.70 -17.50 5.16
CA LEU A 207 -16.05 -18.69 4.61
C LEU A 207 -14.79 -19.03 5.41
N GLN A 208 -14.36 -20.29 5.33
CA GLN A 208 -13.09 -20.74 5.90
C GLN A 208 -12.16 -21.21 4.79
N ALA A 209 -10.89 -20.93 4.92
CA ALA A 209 -9.85 -21.42 3.99
C ALA A 209 -9.42 -22.82 4.39
N ASP A 210 -9.37 -23.73 3.44
CA ASP A 210 -8.83 -25.07 3.60
C ASP A 210 -7.34 -25.15 3.29
N GLU A 211 -6.73 -26.30 3.55
CA GLU A 211 -5.31 -26.54 3.31
C GLU A 211 -4.94 -26.38 1.82
N GLU A 212 -5.79 -26.84 0.91
CA GLU A 212 -5.52 -26.76 -0.53
C GLU A 212 -5.42 -25.30 -1.00
N LEU A 213 -6.28 -24.45 -0.47
CA LEU A 213 -6.24 -23.01 -0.74
C LEU A 213 -4.99 -22.35 -0.14
N ILE A 214 -4.63 -22.69 1.11
CA ILE A 214 -3.42 -22.17 1.78
C ILE A 214 -2.17 -22.54 0.96
N ARG A 215 -2.10 -23.74 0.42
CA ARG A 215 -0.98 -24.23 -0.41
C ARG A 215 -0.76 -23.43 -1.70
N GLN A 216 -1.78 -22.77 -2.20
CA GLN A 216 -1.64 -21.88 -3.38
C GLN A 216 -0.78 -20.65 -3.10
N TYR A 217 -0.76 -20.19 -1.84
CA TYR A 217 0.01 -19.03 -1.39
C TYR A 217 1.32 -19.42 -0.69
N ILE A 218 1.27 -20.47 0.11
CA ILE A 218 2.42 -21.03 0.83
C ILE A 218 2.85 -22.29 0.10
N GLN A 219 3.74 -22.15 -0.88
CA GLN A 219 4.18 -23.26 -1.74
C GLN A 219 5.26 -24.13 -1.06
N HIS A 220 5.29 -24.13 0.26
CA HIS A 220 6.08 -25.04 1.10
C HIS A 220 5.11 -25.98 1.82
N GLN A 221 5.05 -27.25 1.36
CA GLN A 221 4.02 -28.21 1.77
C GLN A 221 3.90 -28.32 3.30
N LYS A 222 4.99 -28.61 4.00
CA LYS A 222 4.97 -28.78 5.45
C LYS A 222 4.53 -27.54 6.22
N ILE A 223 4.90 -26.34 5.73
CA ILE A 223 4.51 -25.09 6.36
C ILE A 223 3.02 -24.80 6.13
N ALA A 224 2.51 -25.12 4.94
CA ALA A 224 1.09 -24.96 4.63
C ALA A 224 0.22 -25.90 5.48
N GLU A 225 0.61 -27.18 5.61
CA GLU A 225 -0.06 -28.16 6.47
C GLU A 225 -0.07 -27.71 7.95
N ASP A 226 1.10 -27.28 8.46
CA ASP A 226 1.26 -26.81 9.84
C ASP A 226 0.42 -25.54 10.12
N PHE A 227 0.46 -24.58 9.19
CA PHE A 227 -0.35 -23.36 9.31
C PHE A 227 -1.85 -23.65 9.20
N SER A 228 -2.29 -24.57 8.34
CA SER A 228 -3.70 -24.96 8.22
C SER A 228 -4.22 -25.55 9.53
N ALA A 229 -3.47 -26.47 10.13
CA ALA A 229 -3.81 -27.05 11.45
C ALA A 229 -3.84 -25.98 12.55
N TYR A 230 -2.90 -25.03 12.53
CA TYR A 230 -2.89 -23.89 13.44
C TYR A 230 -4.11 -22.99 13.24
N LEU A 231 -4.49 -22.70 12.01
CA LEU A 231 -5.64 -21.83 11.69
C LEU A 231 -6.96 -22.41 12.22
N ASP A 232 -7.15 -23.73 12.10
CA ASP A 232 -8.30 -24.43 12.68
C ASP A 232 -8.38 -24.27 14.20
N LEU A 233 -7.23 -24.41 14.88
CA LEU A 233 -7.14 -24.18 16.34
C LEU A 233 -7.40 -22.71 16.70
N TYR A 234 -6.91 -21.78 15.89
CA TYR A 234 -7.10 -20.34 16.10
C TYR A 234 -8.59 -19.97 16.04
N TYR A 235 -9.35 -20.46 15.07
CA TYR A 235 -10.79 -20.24 14.97
C TYR A 235 -11.54 -20.91 16.13
N LYS A 236 -11.15 -22.13 16.48
CA LYS A 236 -11.72 -22.84 17.64
C LYS A 236 -11.51 -22.04 18.94
N TYR A 237 -10.34 -21.51 19.19
CA TYR A 237 -10.08 -20.67 20.36
C TYR A 237 -10.90 -19.39 20.35
N ARG A 238 -11.06 -18.75 19.20
CA ARG A 238 -11.92 -17.57 19.05
C ARG A 238 -13.34 -17.83 19.52
N ASP A 239 -13.90 -18.97 19.13
CA ASP A 239 -15.27 -19.34 19.45
C ASP A 239 -15.39 -19.85 20.91
N ASP A 240 -14.49 -20.71 21.34
CA ASP A 240 -14.49 -21.34 22.66
C ASP A 240 -14.32 -20.32 23.81
N TYR A 241 -13.54 -19.26 23.60
CA TYR A 241 -13.35 -18.21 24.60
C TYR A 241 -14.34 -17.04 24.44
N GLY A 242 -15.11 -16.98 23.38
CA GLY A 242 -16.07 -15.91 23.14
C GLY A 242 -15.39 -14.55 23.05
N ILE A 243 -14.43 -14.40 22.14
CA ILE A 243 -13.61 -13.18 21.99
C ILE A 243 -14.45 -11.92 21.86
N GLU A 244 -15.57 -11.98 21.12
CA GLU A 244 -16.48 -10.84 20.98
C GLU A 244 -17.12 -10.43 22.33
N ASP A 245 -17.47 -11.40 23.19
CA ASP A 245 -17.98 -11.12 24.51
C ASP A 245 -16.90 -10.47 25.40
N ILE A 246 -15.64 -10.94 25.31
CA ILE A 246 -14.49 -10.35 26.02
C ILE A 246 -14.28 -8.90 25.60
N LEU A 247 -14.27 -8.65 24.29
CA LEU A 247 -14.10 -7.31 23.72
C LEU A 247 -15.28 -6.37 24.00
N ALA A 248 -16.46 -6.92 24.31
CA ALA A 248 -17.62 -6.16 24.75
C ALA A 248 -17.63 -5.91 26.28
N GLY A 249 -16.60 -6.39 27.03
CA GLY A 249 -16.54 -6.29 28.49
C GLY A 249 -17.43 -7.28 29.23
N GLN A 250 -17.93 -8.33 28.55
CA GLN A 250 -18.85 -9.33 29.06
C GLN A 250 -18.21 -10.72 29.15
N ALA A 251 -16.92 -10.76 29.52
CA ALA A 251 -16.18 -12.01 29.64
C ALA A 251 -16.80 -12.98 30.63
N LYS A 252 -16.98 -14.23 30.21
CA LYS A 252 -17.55 -15.29 31.09
C LYS A 252 -16.49 -15.79 32.09
N PRO A 253 -16.83 -16.02 33.36
CA PRO A 253 -15.90 -16.57 34.37
C PRO A 253 -15.25 -17.91 33.95
N ALA A 254 -15.98 -18.74 33.21
CA ALA A 254 -15.49 -20.01 32.68
C ALA A 254 -14.31 -19.83 31.68
N ALA A 255 -14.31 -18.77 30.89
CA ALA A 255 -13.20 -18.46 29.99
C ALA A 255 -11.91 -18.17 30.72
N PHE A 256 -11.97 -17.42 31.85
CA PHE A 256 -10.81 -17.18 32.71
C PHE A 256 -10.28 -18.44 33.40
N ALA A 257 -11.18 -19.29 33.90
CA ALA A 257 -10.78 -20.55 34.54
C ALA A 257 -10.07 -21.49 33.56
N ARG A 258 -10.53 -21.56 32.34
CA ARG A 258 -9.90 -22.30 31.23
C ARG A 258 -8.54 -21.70 30.86
N LEU A 259 -8.45 -20.39 30.72
CA LEU A 259 -7.22 -19.68 30.37
C LEU A 259 -6.10 -19.94 31.38
N LEU A 260 -6.39 -20.01 32.67
CA LEU A 260 -5.39 -20.28 33.70
C LEU A 260 -4.71 -21.63 33.48
N GLN A 261 -5.42 -22.63 32.97
CA GLN A 261 -4.92 -24.00 32.76
C GLN A 261 -4.40 -24.22 31.32
N ALA A 262 -4.66 -23.27 30.40
CA ALA A 262 -4.28 -23.39 29.00
C ALA A 262 -2.75 -23.42 28.81
N PRO A 263 -2.23 -24.15 27.82
CA PRO A 263 -0.83 -24.11 27.41
C PRO A 263 -0.44 -22.73 26.86
N PHE A 264 0.86 -22.51 26.70
CA PHE A 264 1.41 -21.19 26.33
C PHE A 264 0.95 -20.71 24.96
N ASP A 265 0.92 -21.59 23.98
CA ASP A 265 0.49 -21.32 22.61
C ASP A 265 -1.00 -20.92 22.53
N GLU A 266 -1.88 -21.57 23.29
CA GLU A 266 -3.28 -21.18 23.42
C GLU A 266 -3.43 -19.79 24.06
N LYS A 267 -2.66 -19.49 25.12
CA LYS A 267 -2.62 -18.18 25.76
C LYS A 267 -2.14 -17.09 24.81
N LEU A 268 -1.08 -17.36 24.05
CA LEU A 268 -0.53 -16.42 23.08
C LEU A 268 -1.53 -16.14 21.95
N SER A 269 -2.16 -17.17 21.40
CA SER A 269 -3.20 -17.05 20.38
C SER A 269 -4.37 -16.21 20.87
N LEU A 270 -4.81 -16.42 22.11
CA LEU A 270 -5.90 -15.65 22.71
C LEU A 270 -5.53 -14.16 22.87
N VAL A 271 -4.32 -13.86 23.36
CA VAL A 271 -3.84 -12.48 23.49
C VAL A 271 -3.82 -11.80 22.13
N ASN A 272 -3.31 -12.48 21.10
CA ASN A 272 -3.27 -11.92 19.76
C ASN A 272 -4.67 -11.73 19.14
N LEU A 273 -5.62 -12.64 19.40
CA LEU A 273 -7.03 -12.46 19.03
C LEU A 273 -7.65 -11.22 19.67
N ILE A 274 -7.41 -10.99 20.95
CA ILE A 274 -7.90 -9.81 21.67
C ILE A 274 -7.26 -8.53 21.10
N LEU A 275 -5.92 -8.54 20.90
CA LEU A 275 -5.21 -7.40 20.34
C LEU A 275 -5.70 -7.05 18.94
N SER A 276 -5.89 -8.04 18.07
CA SER A 276 -6.44 -7.84 16.72
C SER A 276 -7.87 -7.28 16.76
N GLY A 277 -8.72 -7.81 17.64
CA GLY A 277 -10.07 -7.28 17.84
C GLY A 277 -10.07 -5.83 18.32
N LEU A 278 -9.18 -5.47 19.22
CA LEU A 278 -8.98 -4.09 19.68
C LEU A 278 -8.47 -3.19 18.54
N GLU A 279 -7.46 -3.66 17.79
CA GLU A 279 -6.90 -2.90 16.67
C GLU A 279 -7.96 -2.60 15.60
N THR A 280 -8.80 -3.58 15.26
CA THR A 280 -9.91 -3.41 14.32
C THR A 280 -10.87 -2.31 14.81
N ARG A 281 -11.21 -2.29 16.10
CA ARG A 281 -12.09 -1.28 16.71
C ARG A 281 -11.44 0.10 16.75
N PHE A 282 -10.15 0.19 17.12
CA PHE A 282 -9.41 1.46 17.12
C PHE A 282 -9.24 2.02 15.69
N SER A 283 -8.97 1.16 14.72
CA SER A 283 -8.86 1.55 13.31
C SER A 283 -10.18 2.05 12.74
N ALA A 284 -11.29 1.40 13.10
CA ALA A 284 -12.63 1.87 12.73
C ALA A 284 -12.93 3.25 13.36
N SER A 285 -12.53 3.46 14.63
CA SER A 285 -12.65 4.74 15.31
C SER A 285 -11.85 5.85 14.61
N ARG A 286 -10.59 5.60 14.31
CA ARG A 286 -9.72 6.56 13.61
C ARG A 286 -10.27 6.93 12.23
N ARG A 287 -10.77 5.92 11.47
CA ARG A 287 -11.39 6.17 10.16
C ARG A 287 -12.64 7.03 10.27
N ALA A 288 -13.48 6.77 11.27
CA ALA A 288 -14.68 7.58 11.53
C ALA A 288 -14.33 9.03 11.91
N ASP A 289 -13.29 9.20 12.76
CA ASP A 289 -12.78 10.53 13.12
C ASP A 289 -12.22 11.29 11.90
N ALA A 290 -11.39 10.63 11.08
CA ALA A 290 -10.83 11.23 9.87
C ALA A 290 -11.92 11.60 8.85
N ALA A 291 -12.95 10.77 8.69
CA ALA A 291 -14.09 11.07 7.84
C ALA A 291 -14.87 12.29 8.36
N ALA A 292 -15.12 12.38 9.68
CA ALA A 292 -15.77 13.53 10.29
C ALA A 292 -14.96 14.82 10.13
N ASP A 293 -13.64 14.75 10.31
CA ASP A 293 -12.74 15.90 10.12
C ASP A 293 -12.71 16.37 8.65
N SER A 294 -12.69 15.43 7.69
CA SER A 294 -12.77 15.75 6.26
C SER A 294 -14.10 16.41 5.89
N CYS A 295 -15.23 15.88 6.39
CA CYS A 295 -16.54 16.48 6.19
C CYS A 295 -16.62 17.89 6.77
N TYR A 296 -16.02 18.11 7.94
CA TYR A 296 -15.98 19.45 8.56
C TYR A 296 -15.14 20.43 7.74
N ALA A 297 -13.97 20.01 7.26
CA ALA A 297 -13.15 20.86 6.41
C ALA A 297 -13.90 21.24 5.13
N PHE A 298 -14.58 20.29 4.49
CA PHE A 298 -15.44 20.53 3.32
C PHE A 298 -16.57 21.53 3.64
N LEU A 299 -17.27 21.35 4.76
CA LEU A 299 -18.33 22.26 5.20
C LEU A 299 -17.83 23.69 5.44
N ARG A 300 -16.65 23.82 6.06
CA ARG A 300 -16.02 25.12 6.31
C ARG A 300 -15.68 25.83 5.00
N GLU A 301 -15.10 25.15 4.03
CA GLU A 301 -14.75 25.72 2.73
C GLU A 301 -16.01 26.03 1.90
N THR A 302 -17.01 25.17 1.95
CA THR A 302 -18.31 25.41 1.30
C THR A 302 -18.98 26.65 1.90
N LYS A 303 -18.96 26.82 3.23
CA LYS A 303 -19.49 28.01 3.91
C LYS A 303 -18.79 29.30 3.48
N LYS A 304 -17.47 29.23 3.32
CA LYS A 304 -16.67 30.35 2.84
C LYS A 304 -17.04 30.72 1.38
N ALA A 305 -17.12 29.71 0.51
CA ALA A 305 -17.54 29.91 -0.88
C ALA A 305 -18.94 30.48 -1.01
N PHE A 306 -19.87 30.05 -0.15
CA PHE A 306 -21.22 30.63 -0.08
C PHE A 306 -21.22 32.09 0.38
N ALA A 307 -20.37 32.48 1.32
CA ALA A 307 -20.25 33.85 1.79
C ALA A 307 -19.69 34.81 0.71
N GLU A 308 -18.93 34.28 -0.22
CA GLU A 308 -18.32 34.99 -1.35
C GLU A 308 -19.23 35.01 -2.61
N MET A 309 -20.39 34.33 -2.58
CA MET A 309 -21.29 34.16 -3.72
C MET A 309 -22.05 35.47 -4.02
N PRO A 310 -22.23 35.86 -5.30
CA PRO A 310 -23.01 37.03 -5.69
C PRO A 310 -24.45 36.94 -5.20
N ALA A 311 -25.00 38.07 -4.71
CA ALA A 311 -26.32 38.15 -4.12
C ALA A 311 -27.48 37.68 -5.01
N GLU A 312 -27.28 37.67 -6.32
CA GLU A 312 -28.23 37.18 -7.34
C GLU A 312 -28.41 35.65 -7.30
N LEU A 313 -27.36 34.90 -6.99
CA LEU A 313 -27.38 33.44 -6.83
C LEU A 313 -27.86 33.01 -5.42
N ALA A 314 -27.77 33.88 -4.44
CA ALA A 314 -28.22 33.64 -3.08
C ALA A 314 -29.76 33.69 -2.93
N GLN A 315 -30.50 34.07 -3.97
CA GLN A 315 -31.97 34.22 -3.92
C GLN A 315 -32.75 32.97 -4.40
N GLU A 316 -32.08 31.93 -4.84
CA GLU A 316 -32.76 30.67 -5.15
C GLU A 316 -33.18 29.93 -3.87
N PRO A 317 -34.35 29.23 -3.88
CA PRO A 317 -34.98 28.75 -2.65
C PRO A 317 -34.12 27.71 -1.95
N ASN A 318 -33.53 28.12 -0.98
CA ASN A 318 -33.04 27.73 0.34
C ASN A 318 -32.95 26.26 0.77
N CYS A 319 -33.00 25.28 -0.09
CA CYS A 319 -32.69 23.89 0.32
C CYS A 319 -31.22 23.74 0.80
N TRP A 320 -30.30 24.51 0.22
CA TRP A 320 -28.87 24.52 0.54
C TRP A 320 -28.56 25.09 1.92
N ALA A 321 -29.13 26.23 2.28
CA ALA A 321 -28.89 26.85 3.57
C ALA A 321 -29.45 26.02 4.73
N GLN A 322 -30.58 25.34 4.52
CA GLN A 322 -31.15 24.39 5.50
C GLN A 322 -30.29 23.15 5.64
N LEU A 323 -29.92 22.51 4.53
CA LEU A 323 -29.08 21.33 4.53
C LEU A 323 -27.72 21.60 5.18
N PHE A 324 -27.09 22.73 4.81
CA PHE A 324 -25.84 23.19 5.37
C PHE A 324 -25.93 23.47 6.86
N GLY A 325 -27.00 24.17 7.31
CA GLY A 325 -27.25 24.45 8.72
C GLY A 325 -27.40 23.15 9.53
N GLN A 326 -28.14 22.20 9.01
CA GLN A 326 -28.31 20.89 9.65
C GLN A 326 -27.02 20.11 9.76
N MET A 327 -26.24 20.03 8.66
CA MET A 327 -24.93 19.37 8.64
C MET A 327 -23.95 19.98 9.65
N THR A 328 -23.93 21.30 9.76
CA THR A 328 -23.07 22.00 10.73
C THR A 328 -23.51 21.69 12.17
N ALA A 329 -24.82 21.73 12.45
CA ALA A 329 -25.34 21.42 13.78
C ALA A 329 -25.06 19.98 14.20
N ASP A 330 -25.24 19.03 13.29
CA ASP A 330 -24.96 17.60 13.54
C ASP A 330 -23.46 17.35 13.81
N TYR A 331 -22.60 18.01 13.05
CA TYR A 331 -21.15 17.94 13.28
C TYR A 331 -20.75 18.56 14.63
N GLU A 332 -21.27 19.73 14.98
CA GLU A 332 -21.00 20.38 16.26
C GLU A 332 -21.48 19.54 17.43
N ALA A 333 -22.67 18.94 17.32
CA ALA A 333 -23.21 18.03 18.32
C ALA A 333 -22.33 16.78 18.50
N GLU A 334 -21.83 16.21 17.39
CA GLU A 334 -20.95 15.06 17.44
C GLU A 334 -19.55 15.40 17.97
N THR A 335 -19.02 16.57 17.63
CA THR A 335 -17.76 17.09 18.19
C THR A 335 -17.87 17.30 19.70
N GLN A 336 -19.02 17.79 20.18
CA GLN A 336 -19.27 17.98 21.60
C GLN A 336 -19.37 16.64 22.34
N LYS A 337 -20.04 15.64 21.76
CA LYS A 337 -20.03 14.26 22.29
C LYS A 337 -18.63 13.70 22.39
N LYS A 338 -17.79 13.94 21.39
CA LYS A 338 -16.37 13.55 21.37
C LYS A 338 -15.58 14.16 22.53
N ARG A 339 -15.83 15.42 22.85
CA ARG A 339 -15.18 16.16 23.96
C ARG A 339 -15.65 15.69 25.34
N THR A 340 -16.93 15.33 25.48
CA THR A 340 -17.51 14.90 26.76
C THR A 340 -17.28 13.41 27.06
N ALA A 341 -17.07 12.58 26.06
CA ALA A 341 -17.03 11.11 26.20
C ALA A 341 -15.64 10.55 26.51
N GLY A 342 -14.70 11.25 27.09
CA GLY A 342 -13.33 10.83 27.57
C GLY A 342 -12.81 9.41 27.31
N LEU A 343 -13.67 8.43 27.05
CA LEU A 343 -13.37 7.03 26.69
C LEU A 343 -14.28 6.62 25.52
N LEU A 344 -13.69 6.02 24.49
CA LEU A 344 -14.38 5.50 23.30
C LEU A 344 -15.02 4.14 23.63
N ASP A 345 -16.28 4.12 24.04
CA ASP A 345 -17.05 2.89 24.13
C ASP A 345 -17.62 2.47 22.75
N LYS A 346 -18.03 1.20 22.63
CA LYS A 346 -18.57 0.65 21.37
C LYS A 346 -19.78 1.43 20.85
N PRO A 347 -20.78 1.81 21.64
CA PRO A 347 -21.90 2.65 21.21
C PRO A 347 -21.45 4.02 20.64
N THR A 348 -20.48 4.65 21.26
CA THR A 348 -19.93 5.94 20.78
C THR A 348 -19.23 5.78 19.43
N LEU A 349 -18.47 4.69 19.23
CA LEU A 349 -17.82 4.36 17.97
C LEU A 349 -18.83 4.10 16.83
N GLU A 350 -19.89 3.33 17.13
CA GLU A 350 -20.95 3.03 16.17
C GLU A 350 -21.72 4.31 15.78
N ALA A 351 -22.02 5.17 16.74
CA ALA A 351 -22.67 6.45 16.49
C ALA A 351 -21.81 7.36 15.61
N ARG A 352 -20.50 7.46 15.87
CA ARG A 352 -19.57 8.25 15.06
C ARG A 352 -19.46 7.70 13.64
N LEU A 353 -19.36 6.39 13.47
CA LEU A 353 -19.32 5.78 12.16
C LEU A 353 -20.61 6.05 11.36
N GLN A 354 -21.75 6.01 12.03
CA GLN A 354 -23.02 6.31 11.40
C GLN A 354 -23.11 7.78 11.02
N THR A 355 -22.67 8.70 11.89
CA THR A 355 -22.63 10.14 11.59
C THR A 355 -21.72 10.43 10.41
N ALA A 356 -20.50 9.84 10.38
CA ALA A 356 -19.59 10.00 9.26
C ALA A 356 -20.19 9.48 7.94
N LYS A 357 -20.87 8.32 7.95
CA LYS A 357 -21.57 7.79 6.76
C LYS A 357 -22.68 8.72 6.29
N THR A 358 -23.42 9.32 7.21
CA THR A 358 -24.50 10.27 6.91
C THR A 358 -23.92 11.54 6.29
N LEU A 359 -22.88 12.13 6.89
CA LEU A 359 -22.20 13.30 6.37
C LEU A 359 -21.62 13.07 4.97
N CYS A 360 -20.95 11.95 4.74
CA CYS A 360 -20.47 11.57 3.41
C CYS A 360 -21.61 11.33 2.39
N GLY A 361 -22.78 10.91 2.86
CA GLY A 361 -23.99 10.82 2.02
C GLY A 361 -24.48 12.21 1.59
N TRP A 362 -24.55 13.13 2.51
CA TRP A 362 -24.95 14.53 2.25
C TRP A 362 -23.92 15.27 1.37
N GLU A 363 -22.62 15.06 1.58
CA GLU A 363 -21.57 15.58 0.72
C GLU A 363 -21.81 15.19 -0.75
N LYS A 364 -22.12 13.90 -1.00
CA LYS A 364 -22.44 13.41 -2.35
C LYS A 364 -23.70 14.04 -2.94
N GLU A 365 -24.72 14.25 -2.14
CA GLU A 365 -25.96 14.91 -2.57
C GLU A 365 -25.73 16.39 -2.87
N LEU A 366 -24.98 17.09 -2.02
CA LEU A 366 -24.55 18.46 -2.22
C LEU A 366 -23.78 18.64 -3.52
N LEU A 367 -22.79 17.77 -3.76
CA LEU A 367 -21.99 17.78 -4.99
C LEU A 367 -22.84 17.52 -6.23
N ARG A 368 -23.78 16.58 -6.18
CA ARG A 368 -24.69 16.29 -7.29
C ARG A 368 -25.63 17.46 -7.62
N ALA A 369 -26.02 18.18 -6.60
CA ALA A 369 -26.94 19.31 -6.78
C ALA A 369 -26.19 20.60 -7.19
N ALA A 370 -24.92 20.78 -6.77
CA ALA A 370 -24.08 21.95 -7.09
C ALA A 370 -23.51 21.93 -8.50
N ALA A 371 -23.37 20.72 -9.10
CA ALA A 371 -22.82 20.59 -10.44
C ALA A 371 -23.69 19.67 -11.31
N PRO A 372 -24.28 20.19 -12.40
CA PRO A 372 -24.94 19.34 -13.39
C PRO A 372 -23.99 18.31 -14.01
N ASP A 373 -22.68 18.49 -13.83
CA ASP A 373 -21.61 17.58 -14.25
C ASP A 373 -20.80 17.12 -13.03
N ALA A 374 -21.34 16.10 -12.34
CA ALA A 374 -20.79 15.57 -11.09
C ALA A 374 -19.32 15.08 -11.23
N ASP A 375 -18.91 14.63 -12.42
CA ASP A 375 -17.55 14.18 -12.67
C ASP A 375 -16.53 15.32 -12.68
N ALA A 376 -16.92 16.52 -13.11
CA ALA A 376 -16.06 17.70 -13.08
C ALA A 376 -15.84 18.22 -11.64
N ALA A 377 -16.89 18.22 -10.81
CA ALA A 377 -16.80 18.60 -9.40
C ALA A 377 -15.98 17.60 -8.56
N PHE A 378 -16.09 16.29 -8.84
CA PHE A 378 -15.25 15.27 -8.22
C PHE A 378 -13.77 15.37 -8.59
N LYS A 379 -13.46 15.88 -9.77
CA LYS A 379 -12.08 16.12 -10.21
C LYS A 379 -11.42 17.28 -9.45
N VAL A 380 -12.16 18.34 -9.18
CA VAL A 380 -11.70 19.54 -8.44
C VAL A 380 -11.48 19.23 -6.94
N LEU A 381 -12.23 18.29 -6.37
CA LEU A 381 -12.09 17.90 -4.94
C LEU A 381 -11.01 16.84 -4.68
N ARG A 382 -10.46 16.22 -5.73
CA ARG A 382 -9.34 15.27 -5.64
C ARG A 382 -7.97 15.89 -5.85
N THR A 383 -7.91 17.15 -6.27
CA THR A 383 -6.68 17.96 -6.33
C THR A 383 -6.56 18.83 -5.07
#